data_5179a407b3ff2f3b6712ff5cdf95f446
#
_entry.id   5179a407b3ff2f3b6712ff5cdf95f446
#
_cell.length_a   1.000
_cell.length_b   1.000
_cell.length_c   1.000
_cell.angle_alpha   90.00
_cell.angle_beta   90.00
_cell.angle_gamma   90.00
#
_symmetry.space_group_name_H-M   'P 1'
#
loop_
_entity.id
_entity.type
_entity.pdbx_description
1 polymer ?
#
loop_
_entity_poly.entity_id
_entity_poly.type
_entity_poly.pdbx_seq_one_letter_code
_entity_poly.pdbx_strand_id
1 'polypeptide(L)'
;FVLYLDIPEDMLDEEKKYKGVGTGPGAIAFYYGEWQKLVRTEHHFMPEKGMMFIFPGKLRHSVPPFKSPGTRVSVSGNIELLGEVSFKGW
;
A
#
# COMPACT_ATOMS: atom_id res chain seq x y z
N PHE A 1 -2.63 -5.50 -8.24
CA PHE A 1 -1.50 -5.85 -7.37
C PHE A 1 -0.33 -4.89 -7.52
N VAL A 2 0.51 -4.84 -6.53
CA VAL A 2 1.80 -4.17 -6.60
C VAL A 2 2.86 -5.07 -5.97
N LEU A 3 3.96 -5.25 -6.69
CA LEU A 3 5.13 -6.01 -6.24
C LEU A 3 6.31 -5.06 -6.11
N TYR A 4 6.95 -5.04 -4.96
CA TYR A 4 8.10 -4.18 -4.70
C TYR A 4 9.39 -4.95 -5.00
N LEU A 5 10.11 -4.51 -6.02
CA LEU A 5 11.35 -5.14 -6.46
C LEU A 5 12.57 -4.58 -5.74
N ASP A 6 12.55 -3.29 -5.42
CA ASP A 6 13.63 -2.64 -4.69
C ASP A 6 13.11 -1.49 -3.85
N ILE A 7 13.61 -1.40 -2.63
CA ILE A 7 13.25 -0.37 -1.65
C ILE A 7 14.55 0.25 -1.14
N PRO A 8 14.78 1.56 -1.37
CA PRO A 8 15.97 2.21 -0.84
C PRO A 8 15.97 2.25 0.69
N GLU A 9 17.11 1.97 1.31
CA GLU A 9 17.23 2.06 2.76
C GLU A 9 16.96 3.47 3.28
N ASP A 10 17.38 4.49 2.54
CA ASP A 10 17.13 5.88 2.90
C ASP A 10 15.64 6.21 2.97
N MET A 11 14.81 5.58 2.14
CA MET A 11 13.37 5.72 2.20
C MET A 11 12.81 5.14 3.50
N LEU A 12 13.31 3.98 3.91
CA LEU A 12 12.92 3.36 5.18
C LEU A 12 13.34 4.22 6.38
N ASP A 13 14.52 4.80 6.32
CA ASP A 13 15.02 5.70 7.37
C ASP A 13 14.21 7.00 7.43
N GLU A 14 13.82 7.54 6.28
CA GLU A 14 12.96 8.73 6.21
C GLU A 14 11.61 8.46 6.87
N GLU A 15 11.01 7.30 6.61
CA GLU A 15 9.73 6.91 7.22
C GLU A 15 9.85 6.77 8.73
N LYS A 16 10.91 6.16 9.24
CA LYS A 16 11.15 6.01 10.68
C LYS A 16 11.28 7.34 11.40
N LYS A 17 11.79 8.36 10.72
CA LYS A 17 11.95 9.72 11.27
C LYS A 17 10.70 10.57 11.08
N TYR A 18 9.71 10.09 10.35
CA TYR A 18 8.49 10.82 10.08
C TYR A 18 7.65 10.95 11.37
N LYS A 19 7.30 12.18 11.70
CA LYS A 19 6.55 12.51 12.91
C LYS A 19 5.16 13.08 12.62
N GLY A 20 4.75 13.08 11.36
CA GLY A 20 3.44 13.58 10.97
C GLY A 20 2.32 12.62 11.33
N VAL A 21 1.10 13.10 11.18
CA VAL A 21 -0.11 12.29 11.34
C VAL A 21 -0.48 11.72 9.97
N GLY A 22 -0.85 10.44 9.93
CA GLY A 22 -1.25 9.77 8.70
C GLY A 22 -0.14 8.93 8.10
N THR A 23 -0.27 8.66 6.79
CA THR A 23 0.66 7.78 6.08
C THR A 23 2.00 8.44 5.86
N GLY A 24 3.08 7.79 6.30
CA GLY A 24 4.44 8.27 6.15
C GLY A 24 4.98 8.14 4.72
N PRO A 25 6.14 8.76 4.45
CA PRO A 25 6.74 8.76 3.12
C PRO A 25 7.10 7.37 2.64
N GLY A 26 6.75 7.06 1.41
CA GLY A 26 7.02 5.76 0.78
C GLY A 26 6.11 4.62 1.19
N ALA A 27 5.24 4.80 2.17
CA ALA A 27 4.27 3.79 2.59
C ALA A 27 3.12 3.68 1.59
N ILE A 28 2.34 2.61 1.68
CA ILE A 28 1.10 2.48 0.94
C ILE A 28 -0.07 2.49 1.92
N ALA A 29 -1.11 3.25 1.60
CA ALA A 29 -2.31 3.34 2.41
C ALA A 29 -3.51 2.83 1.64
N PHE A 30 -4.36 2.08 2.31
CA PHE A 30 -5.64 1.61 1.80
C PHE A 30 -6.76 2.23 2.61
N TYR A 31 -7.84 2.60 1.93
CA TYR A 31 -8.99 3.26 2.56
C TYR A 31 -10.23 2.43 2.34
N TYR A 32 -10.80 1.90 3.42
CA TYR A 32 -12.03 1.12 3.36
C TYR A 32 -12.81 1.22 4.67
N GLY A 33 -14.11 0.94 4.57
CA GLY A 33 -15.04 1.07 5.69
C GLY A 33 -15.67 2.46 5.75
N GLU A 34 -16.72 2.60 6.56
CA GLU A 34 -17.38 3.86 6.80
C GLU A 34 -16.75 4.56 8.01
N TRP A 35 -16.56 5.86 7.88
CA TRP A 35 -16.04 6.62 9.00
C TRP A 35 -17.01 6.59 10.19
N GLN A 36 -16.50 6.16 11.32
CA GLN A 36 -17.21 6.16 12.58
C GLN A 36 -16.23 6.53 13.69
N LYS A 37 -16.76 7.07 14.78
CA LYS A 37 -15.94 7.34 15.95
C LYS A 37 -15.33 6.04 16.48
N LEU A 38 -14.02 6.04 16.69
CA LEU A 38 -13.23 4.90 17.15
C LEU A 38 -13.09 3.75 16.13
N VAL A 39 -13.46 3.96 14.87
CA VAL A 39 -13.26 3.00 13.78
C VAL A 39 -12.18 3.51 12.85
N ARG A 40 -11.22 2.65 12.58
CA ARG A 40 -10.13 2.96 11.67
C ARG A 40 -10.55 2.66 10.23
N THR A 41 -10.45 3.65 9.35
CA THR A 41 -10.77 3.50 7.92
C THR A 41 -9.55 3.65 7.02
N GLU A 42 -8.41 4.03 7.59
CA GLU A 42 -7.14 4.15 6.88
C GLU A 42 -6.17 3.09 7.41
N HIS A 43 -5.62 2.30 6.48
CA HIS A 43 -4.70 1.21 6.81
C HIS A 43 -3.43 1.39 5.99
N HIS A 44 -2.29 1.60 6.63
CA HIS A 44 -1.04 1.87 5.93
C HIS A 44 0.01 0.84 6.30
N PHE A 45 0.83 0.53 5.31
CA PHE A 45 1.88 -0.46 5.40
C PHE A 45 3.17 0.08 4.79
N MET A 46 4.29 -0.18 5.44
CA MET A 46 5.60 0.12 4.86
C MET A 46 6.03 -1.06 4.01
N PRO A 47 6.27 -0.87 2.70
CA PRO A 47 6.66 -1.98 1.85
C PRO A 47 8.09 -2.44 2.14
N GLU A 48 8.30 -3.73 1.94
CA GLU A 48 9.62 -4.36 2.00
C GLU A 48 9.96 -4.97 0.65
N LYS A 49 11.22 -5.09 0.36
CA LYS A 49 11.70 -5.70 -0.89
C LYS A 49 11.16 -7.12 -1.01
N GLY A 50 10.57 -7.43 -2.16
CA GLY A 50 9.96 -8.71 -2.43
C GLY A 50 8.51 -8.84 -1.96
N MET A 51 7.97 -7.85 -1.28
CA MET A 51 6.59 -7.86 -0.80
C MET A 51 5.62 -7.58 -1.94
N MET A 52 4.48 -8.26 -1.93
CA MET A 52 3.40 -8.03 -2.87
C MET A 52 2.11 -7.73 -2.12
N PHE A 53 1.39 -6.71 -2.56
CA PHE A 53 0.01 -6.45 -2.12
C PHE A 53 -0.96 -6.82 -3.23
N ILE A 54 -1.98 -7.60 -2.88
CA ILE A 54 -3.06 -7.96 -3.80
C ILE A 54 -4.34 -7.41 -3.19
N PHE A 55 -5.06 -6.61 -3.96
CA PHE A 55 -6.25 -5.93 -3.47
C PHE A 55 -7.25 -5.70 -4.61
N PRO A 56 -8.55 -5.51 -4.29
CA PRO A 56 -9.54 -5.17 -5.32
C PRO A 56 -9.17 -3.90 -6.07
N GLY A 57 -9.32 -3.90 -7.39
CA GLY A 57 -8.93 -2.77 -8.23
C GLY A 57 -9.64 -1.46 -7.90
N LYS A 58 -10.83 -1.54 -7.31
CA LYS A 58 -11.60 -0.37 -6.91
C LYS A 58 -11.28 0.14 -5.51
N LEU A 59 -10.43 -0.57 -4.77
CA LEU A 59 -10.04 -0.14 -3.43
C LEU A 59 -9.20 1.13 -3.52
N ARG A 60 -9.66 2.18 -2.85
CA ARG A 60 -8.91 3.44 -2.83
C ARG A 60 -7.61 3.28 -2.07
N HIS A 61 -6.54 3.76 -2.67
CA HIS A 61 -5.21 3.68 -2.08
C HIS A 61 -4.38 4.90 -2.44
N SER A 62 -3.34 5.16 -1.69
CA SER A 62 -2.41 6.25 -1.96
C SER A 62 -1.00 5.87 -1.54
N VAL A 63 -0.03 6.49 -2.18
CA VAL A 63 1.39 6.30 -1.88
C VAL A 63 2.04 7.67 -1.76
N PRO A 64 2.26 8.18 -0.53
CA PRO A 64 2.95 9.45 -0.36
C PRO A 64 4.36 9.39 -0.92
N PRO A 65 4.85 10.47 -1.55
CA PRO A 65 6.20 10.52 -2.04
C PRO A 65 7.22 10.52 -0.91
N PHE A 66 8.42 10.07 -1.21
CA PHE A 66 9.56 10.20 -0.30
C PHE A 66 10.60 11.15 -0.92
N LYS A 67 11.38 11.81 -0.08
CA LYS A 67 12.35 12.85 -0.50
C LYS A 67 13.79 12.36 -0.44
N SER A 68 14.04 11.26 0.25
CA SER A 68 15.38 10.71 0.36
C SER A 68 15.93 10.24 -0.98
N PRO A 69 17.27 10.20 -1.16
CA PRO A 69 17.85 9.70 -2.40
C PRO A 69 17.59 8.20 -2.59
N GLY A 70 17.57 7.78 -3.84
CA GLY A 70 17.35 6.38 -4.21
C GLY A 70 16.09 6.21 -5.04
N THR A 71 15.95 5.03 -5.62
CA THR A 71 14.83 4.71 -6.50
C THR A 71 14.08 3.49 -5.96
N ARG A 72 12.80 3.68 -5.66
CA ARG A 72 11.91 2.56 -5.38
C ARG A 72 11.45 1.97 -6.71
N VAL A 73 11.60 0.66 -6.85
CA VAL A 73 11.18 -0.05 -8.06
C VAL A 73 10.01 -0.98 -7.70
N SER A 74 8.89 -0.76 -8.36
CA SER A 74 7.71 -1.60 -8.18
C SER A 74 7.08 -1.94 -9.52
N VAL A 75 6.39 -3.08 -9.57
CA VAL A 75 5.60 -3.51 -10.72
C VAL A 75 4.16 -3.61 -10.26
N SER A 76 3.26 -2.94 -10.97
CA SER A 76 1.83 -3.03 -10.70
C SER A 76 1.10 -3.53 -11.92
N GLY A 77 -0.02 -4.20 -11.70
CA GLY A 77 -0.84 -4.73 -12.78
C GLY A 77 -2.20 -5.13 -12.29
N ASN A 78 -3.03 -5.59 -13.23
CA ASN A 78 -4.37 -6.06 -12.94
C ASN A 78 -4.46 -7.55 -13.20
N ILE A 79 -5.15 -8.25 -12.30
CA ILE A 79 -5.50 -9.65 -12.47
C ILE A 79 -6.99 -9.68 -12.77
N GLU A 80 -7.34 -10.22 -13.93
CA GLU A 80 -8.74 -10.38 -14.31
C GLU A 80 -9.14 -11.84 -14.11
N LEU A 81 -10.31 -12.03 -13.50
CA LEU A 81 -10.89 -13.34 -13.35
C LEU A 81 -11.72 -13.63 -14.60
N LEU A 82 -11.32 -14.67 -15.33
CA LEU A 82 -12.02 -15.09 -16.54
C LEU A 82 -12.95 -16.25 -16.20
N GLY A 83 -14.22 -16.15 -16.65
CA GLY A 83 -15.22 -17.18 -16.42
C GLY A 83 -16.00 -16.94 -15.13
N GLU A 84 -16.73 -17.97 -14.71
CA GLU A 84 -17.60 -17.93 -13.56
C GLU A 84 -16.80 -18.10 -12.26
N VAL A 85 -17.03 -17.20 -11.31
CA VAL A 85 -16.44 -17.29 -9.99
C VAL A 85 -17.55 -17.43 -8.96
N SER A 86 -17.51 -18.51 -8.21
CA SER A 86 -18.48 -18.79 -7.15
C SER A 86 -17.83 -18.59 -5.79
N PHE A 87 -18.40 -17.71 -4.98
CA PHE A 87 -17.97 -17.49 -3.60
C PHE A 87 -18.95 -18.19 -2.66
N LYS A 88 -18.43 -19.05 -1.80
CA LYS A 88 -19.21 -19.76 -0.81
C LYS A 88 -18.77 -19.42 0.59
N GLY A 89 -19.72 -19.17 1.48
CA GLY A 89 -19.47 -19.15 2.91
C GLY A 89 -18.64 -17.97 3.41
N TRP A 90 -19.04 -16.86 3.10
CA TRP A 90 -18.50 -15.65 3.69
C TRP A 90 -19.10 -15.39 5.06
#